data_cea594a55ab4433fced0120b5cc28f0f
#
_entry.id   cea594a55ab4433fced0120b5cc28f0f
#
_cell.length_a   1.000
_cell.length_b   1.000
_cell.length_c   1.000
_cell.angle_alpha   90.00
_cell.angle_beta   90.00
_cell.angle_gamma   90.00
#
_symmetry.space_group_name_H-M   'P 1'
#
loop_
_entity.id
_entity.type
_entity.pdbx_description
1 polymer ?
#
loop_
_entity_poly.entity_id
_entity_poly.type
_entity_poly.pdbx_seq_one_letter_code
_entity_poly.pdbx_strand_id
1 'polypeptide(L)'
;MYKRQVAVILEAIGIEHYPVWVETAFPSVALVSIILYNIWVYVGYDIVILLAGLSAIPQHYYEAAEIDGANSWQTFRHVTLPLLSPTLFFLSMVAVIGTFKAFNHIYILRTPGARDSVDVLSVVIFDQIFEFHNAGYASAMAFMLFVAILALTFLPVSYTHLTLPTTRL
;
A
#
# COMPACT_ATOMS: atom_id res chain seq x y z
N MET A 1 9.25 8.57 -24.27
CA MET A 1 8.28 9.39 -25.03
C MET A 1 7.59 10.43 -24.14
N TYR A 2 7.02 10.06 -23.00
CA TYR A 2 6.32 10.99 -22.09
C TYR A 2 7.19 12.11 -21.47
N LYS A 3 8.48 11.87 -21.21
CA LYS A 3 9.41 12.88 -20.67
C LYS A 3 9.51 14.14 -21.54
N ARG A 4 9.49 14.00 -22.87
CA ARG A 4 9.53 15.15 -23.80
C ARG A 4 8.25 15.99 -23.76
N GLN A 5 7.10 15.35 -23.55
CA GLN A 5 5.82 16.05 -23.56
C GLN A 5 5.66 16.96 -22.34
N VAL A 6 6.01 16.47 -21.15
CA VAL A 6 5.96 17.28 -19.92
C VAL A 6 7.00 18.39 -19.96
N ALA A 7 8.22 18.11 -20.46
CA ALA A 7 9.25 19.14 -20.63
C ALA A 7 8.80 20.26 -21.58
N VAL A 8 8.24 19.92 -22.73
CA VAL A 8 7.74 20.92 -23.70
C VAL A 8 6.59 21.75 -23.12
N ILE A 9 5.71 21.16 -22.30
CA ILE A 9 4.63 21.89 -21.64
C ILE A 9 5.21 22.86 -20.59
N LEU A 10 6.18 22.42 -19.78
CA LEU A 10 6.81 23.26 -18.78
C LEU A 10 7.63 24.41 -19.39
N GLU A 11 8.35 24.15 -20.46
CA GLU A 11 9.05 25.17 -21.24
C GLU A 11 8.09 26.19 -21.88
N ALA A 12 6.94 25.71 -22.40
CA ALA A 12 5.90 26.58 -22.96
C ALA A 12 5.23 27.47 -21.91
N ILE A 13 5.26 27.11 -20.62
CA ILE A 13 4.72 27.90 -19.50
C ILE A 13 5.80 28.79 -18.89
N GLY A 14 7.04 28.80 -19.45
CA GLY A 14 8.15 29.64 -18.98
C GLY A 14 8.91 29.07 -17.78
N ILE A 15 8.77 27.79 -17.48
CA ILE A 15 9.54 27.09 -16.45
C ILE A 15 10.78 26.48 -17.10
N GLU A 16 11.84 27.26 -17.22
CA GLU A 16 13.12 26.83 -17.81
C GLU A 16 13.94 25.90 -16.91
N HIS A 17 13.70 25.92 -15.60
CA HIS A 17 14.39 25.10 -14.61
C HIS A 17 13.38 24.16 -13.92
N TYR A 18 13.03 23.06 -14.59
CA TYR A 18 12.31 22.00 -13.92
C TYR A 18 13.31 21.03 -13.26
N PRO A 19 13.08 20.67 -12.01
CA PRO A 19 13.93 19.67 -11.37
C PRO A 19 13.93 18.41 -12.22
N VAL A 20 15.11 17.92 -12.56
CA VAL A 20 15.25 16.60 -13.16
C VAL A 20 14.65 15.64 -12.13
N TRP A 21 13.46 15.14 -12.41
CA TRP A 21 12.57 14.40 -11.49
C TRP A 21 13.23 13.20 -10.80
N VAL A 22 14.51 12.97 -11.02
CA VAL A 22 15.16 11.70 -10.86
C VAL A 22 16.51 11.77 -10.11
N GLU A 23 17.13 12.94 -9.96
CA GLU A 23 18.54 13.01 -9.51
C GLU A 23 18.74 13.69 -8.15
N THR A 24 17.70 14.06 -7.45
CA THR A 24 17.84 14.79 -6.19
C THR A 24 17.80 13.89 -4.97
N ALA A 25 18.52 14.33 -3.93
CA ALA A 25 18.64 13.73 -2.61
C ALA A 25 17.34 13.11 -2.07
N PHE A 26 17.49 12.07 -1.27
CA PHE A 26 16.36 11.41 -0.57
C PHE A 26 15.54 12.43 0.26
N PRO A 27 14.17 12.41 0.16
CA PRO A 27 13.33 11.55 -0.65
C PRO A 27 13.29 12.01 -2.13
N SER A 28 13.57 11.12 -3.07
CA SER A 28 13.54 11.46 -4.49
C SER A 28 12.11 11.83 -4.92
N VAL A 29 11.98 12.78 -5.86
CA VAL A 29 10.68 13.16 -6.43
C VAL A 29 9.97 11.94 -7.05
N ALA A 30 10.73 10.99 -7.59
CA ALA A 30 10.21 9.74 -8.10
C ALA A 30 9.52 8.91 -7.00
N LEU A 31 10.12 8.81 -5.82
CA LEU A 31 9.51 8.11 -4.69
C LEU A 31 8.20 8.77 -4.25
N VAL A 32 8.18 10.10 -4.12
CA VAL A 32 6.97 10.85 -3.77
C VAL A 32 5.88 10.65 -4.82
N SER A 33 6.24 10.66 -6.11
CA SER A 33 5.30 10.42 -7.21
C SER A 33 4.71 9.02 -7.17
N ILE A 34 5.50 8.00 -6.84
CA ILE A 34 5.04 6.61 -6.67
C ILE A 34 4.08 6.52 -5.47
N ILE A 35 4.39 7.17 -4.35
CA ILE A 35 3.51 7.19 -3.17
C ILE A 35 2.16 7.82 -3.51
N LEU A 36 2.15 9.00 -4.14
CA LEU A 36 0.92 9.69 -4.54
C LEU A 36 0.11 8.87 -5.54
N TYR A 37 0.78 8.24 -6.49
CA TYR A 37 0.14 7.33 -7.44
C TYR A 37 -0.54 6.14 -6.73
N ASN A 38 0.15 5.49 -5.78
CA ASN A 38 -0.42 4.38 -5.03
C ASN A 38 -1.63 4.82 -4.20
N ILE A 39 -1.54 5.95 -3.49
CA ILE A 39 -2.69 6.50 -2.74
C ILE A 39 -3.88 6.71 -3.69
N TRP A 40 -3.66 7.35 -4.83
CA TRP A 40 -4.72 7.63 -5.80
C TRP A 40 -5.39 6.37 -6.34
N VAL A 41 -4.61 5.35 -6.68
CA VAL A 41 -5.12 4.10 -7.27
C VAL A 41 -5.88 3.26 -6.25
N TYR A 42 -5.37 3.16 -5.02
CA TYR A 42 -5.94 2.23 -4.03
C TYR A 42 -7.00 2.84 -3.14
N VAL A 43 -7.02 4.17 -2.94
CA VAL A 43 -7.98 4.84 -2.06
C VAL A 43 -9.43 4.53 -2.39
N GLY A 44 -9.80 4.46 -3.66
CA GLY A 44 -11.15 4.14 -4.07
C GLY A 44 -11.58 2.71 -3.69
N TYR A 45 -10.69 1.75 -3.88
CA TYR A 45 -10.89 0.36 -3.50
C TYR A 45 -11.05 0.21 -1.98
N ASP A 46 -10.16 0.84 -1.22
CA ASP A 46 -10.18 0.80 0.24
C ASP A 46 -11.45 1.44 0.82
N ILE A 47 -11.90 2.57 0.25
CA ILE A 47 -13.15 3.24 0.66
C ILE A 47 -14.35 2.30 0.47
N VAL A 48 -14.46 1.62 -0.66
CA VAL A 48 -15.60 0.71 -0.93
C VAL A 48 -15.66 -0.41 0.10
N ILE A 49 -14.51 -1.02 0.40
CA ILE A 49 -14.43 -2.12 1.39
C ILE A 49 -14.74 -1.59 2.80
N LEU A 50 -14.21 -0.42 3.17
CA LEU A 50 -14.49 0.20 4.47
C LEU A 50 -15.97 0.56 4.61
N LEU A 51 -16.61 1.08 3.57
CA LEU A 51 -18.05 1.36 3.58
C LEU A 51 -18.89 0.09 3.74
N ALA A 52 -18.49 -0.99 3.06
CA ALA A 52 -19.15 -2.29 3.24
C ALA A 52 -19.00 -2.80 4.69
N GLY A 53 -17.79 -2.68 5.26
CA GLY A 53 -17.54 -3.03 6.66
C GLY A 53 -18.34 -2.19 7.64
N LEU A 54 -18.44 -0.87 7.41
CA LEU A 54 -19.29 0.03 8.23
C LEU A 54 -20.76 -0.33 8.12
N SER A 55 -21.26 -0.63 6.93
CA SER A 55 -22.65 -1.02 6.71
C SER A 55 -23.01 -2.36 7.34
N ALA A 56 -22.03 -3.20 7.62
CA ALA A 56 -22.24 -4.48 8.31
C ALA A 56 -22.38 -4.34 9.83
N ILE A 57 -22.09 -3.16 10.41
CA ILE A 57 -22.26 -2.91 11.85
C ILE A 57 -23.72 -2.68 12.15
N PRO A 58 -24.38 -3.52 13.00
CA PRO A 58 -25.78 -3.35 13.34
C PRO A 58 -26.04 -2.03 14.08
N GLN A 59 -27.14 -1.36 13.73
CA GLN A 59 -27.48 -0.03 14.23
C GLN A 59 -27.69 0.00 15.75
N HIS A 60 -28.14 -1.08 16.35
CA HIS A 60 -28.38 -1.16 17.79
C HIS A 60 -27.14 -0.86 18.65
N TYR A 61 -25.91 -1.06 18.13
CA TYR A 61 -24.69 -0.66 18.86
C TYR A 61 -24.56 0.86 18.96
N TYR A 62 -24.98 1.58 17.94
CA TYR A 62 -24.97 3.04 17.93
C TYR A 62 -26.06 3.62 18.82
N GLU A 63 -27.26 3.02 18.80
CA GLU A 63 -28.39 3.38 19.66
C GLU A 63 -28.05 3.16 21.14
N ALA A 64 -27.38 2.05 21.47
CA ALA A 64 -26.91 1.80 22.85
C ALA A 64 -25.92 2.87 23.32
N ALA A 65 -24.93 3.20 22.45
CA ALA A 65 -23.95 4.24 22.77
C ALA A 65 -24.61 5.63 22.96
N GLU A 66 -25.64 5.93 22.20
CA GLU A 66 -26.40 7.18 22.34
C GLU A 66 -27.17 7.23 23.68
N ILE A 67 -27.78 6.10 24.09
CA ILE A 67 -28.46 5.97 25.41
C ILE A 67 -27.46 6.15 26.55
N ASP A 68 -26.21 5.64 26.39
CA ASP A 68 -25.12 5.80 27.36
C ASP A 68 -24.52 7.22 27.35
N GLY A 69 -25.02 8.14 26.51
CA GLY A 69 -24.57 9.53 26.42
C GLY A 69 -23.20 9.70 25.76
N ALA A 70 -22.75 8.73 24.94
CA ALA A 70 -21.50 8.82 24.24
C ALA A 70 -21.54 9.90 23.15
N ASN A 71 -20.50 10.75 23.09
CA ASN A 71 -20.36 11.69 22.00
C ASN A 71 -19.80 10.99 20.74
N SER A 72 -19.85 11.65 19.57
CA SER A 72 -19.45 11.07 18.28
C SER A 72 -18.01 10.51 18.28
N TRP A 73 -17.07 11.15 18.98
CA TRP A 73 -15.69 10.67 19.09
C TRP A 73 -15.59 9.40 19.95
N GLN A 74 -16.34 9.35 21.04
CA GLN A 74 -16.43 8.17 21.91
C GLN A 74 -17.06 6.99 21.16
N THR A 75 -18.15 7.22 20.44
CA THR A 75 -18.81 6.22 19.58
C THR A 75 -17.86 5.72 18.50
N PHE A 76 -17.15 6.62 17.81
CA PHE A 76 -16.15 6.21 16.82
C PHE A 76 -15.08 5.31 17.44
N ARG A 77 -14.48 5.72 18.55
CA ARG A 77 -13.34 5.03 19.17
C ARG A 77 -13.72 3.71 19.84
N HIS A 78 -14.89 3.62 20.47
CA HIS A 78 -15.28 2.48 21.31
C HIS A 78 -16.29 1.54 20.64
N VAL A 79 -17.00 1.98 19.60
CA VAL A 79 -17.97 1.16 18.87
C VAL A 79 -17.49 0.92 17.45
N THR A 80 -17.35 1.99 16.66
CA THR A 80 -17.05 1.86 15.21
C THR A 80 -15.71 1.21 14.96
N LEU A 81 -14.64 1.74 15.55
CA LEU A 81 -13.26 1.29 15.28
C LEU A 81 -13.02 -0.17 15.73
N PRO A 82 -13.47 -0.62 16.90
CA PRO A 82 -13.35 -2.03 17.29
C PRO A 82 -14.16 -2.97 16.42
N LEU A 83 -15.40 -2.63 16.06
CA LEU A 83 -16.25 -3.47 15.21
C LEU A 83 -15.77 -3.49 13.75
N LEU A 84 -15.10 -2.43 13.30
CA LEU A 84 -14.48 -2.34 11.96
C LEU A 84 -13.11 -3.01 11.91
N SER A 85 -12.51 -3.34 13.05
CA SER A 85 -11.15 -3.87 13.13
C SER A 85 -10.88 -5.11 12.25
N PRO A 86 -11.82 -6.07 12.04
CA PRO A 86 -11.58 -7.18 11.12
C PRO A 86 -11.42 -6.72 9.66
N THR A 87 -12.20 -5.73 9.25
CA THR A 87 -12.10 -5.14 7.89
C THR A 87 -10.78 -4.38 7.72
N LEU A 88 -10.40 -3.57 8.71
CA LEU A 88 -9.11 -2.87 8.72
C LEU A 88 -7.94 -3.85 8.69
N PHE A 89 -8.03 -4.93 9.46
CA PHE A 89 -7.04 -5.99 9.44
C PHE A 89 -6.92 -6.63 8.06
N PHE A 90 -8.05 -6.99 7.43
CA PHE A 90 -8.06 -7.53 6.07
C PHE A 90 -7.40 -6.57 5.07
N LEU A 91 -7.78 -5.30 5.08
CA LEU A 91 -7.19 -4.28 4.19
C LEU A 91 -5.69 -4.11 4.42
N SER A 92 -5.25 -4.09 5.69
CA SER A 92 -3.82 -3.99 6.00
C SER A 92 -3.02 -5.17 5.46
N MET A 93 -3.56 -6.39 5.50
CA MET A 93 -2.95 -7.59 4.94
C MET A 93 -2.85 -7.51 3.41
N VAL A 94 -3.94 -7.11 2.75
CA VAL A 94 -3.96 -6.93 1.29
C VAL A 94 -2.97 -5.84 0.87
N ALA A 95 -2.89 -4.73 1.60
CA ALA A 95 -1.95 -3.65 1.33
C ALA A 95 -0.49 -4.10 1.47
N VAL A 96 -0.15 -4.83 2.53
CA VAL A 96 1.21 -5.38 2.73
C VAL A 96 1.59 -6.31 1.59
N ILE A 97 0.74 -7.28 1.24
CA ILE A 97 0.99 -8.20 0.13
C ILE A 97 1.14 -7.42 -1.19
N GLY A 98 0.25 -6.44 -1.43
CA GLY A 98 0.26 -5.59 -2.61
C GLY A 98 1.55 -4.80 -2.76
N THR A 99 2.07 -4.25 -1.66
CA THR A 99 3.32 -3.49 -1.64
C THR A 99 4.52 -4.35 -2.05
N PHE A 100 4.63 -5.57 -1.52
CA PHE A 100 5.72 -6.48 -1.88
C PHE A 100 5.62 -6.99 -3.34
N LYS A 101 4.43 -7.04 -3.91
CA LYS A 101 4.17 -7.44 -5.31
C LYS A 101 4.16 -6.26 -6.28
N ALA A 102 4.33 -5.03 -5.80
CA ALA A 102 4.32 -3.85 -6.65
C ALA A 102 5.46 -3.91 -7.68
N PHE A 103 5.13 -3.88 -8.97
CA PHE A 103 6.08 -3.96 -10.06
C PHE A 103 5.79 -2.94 -11.16
N ASN A 104 4.62 -3.03 -11.81
CA ASN A 104 4.34 -2.36 -13.08
C ASN A 104 4.58 -0.84 -13.06
N HIS A 105 3.97 -0.15 -12.10
CA HIS A 105 4.07 1.31 -12.00
C HIS A 105 5.47 1.77 -11.56
N ILE A 106 6.15 0.98 -10.74
CA ILE A 106 7.53 1.27 -10.30
C ILE A 106 8.48 1.08 -11.47
N TYR A 107 8.36 -0.02 -12.20
CA TYR A 107 9.20 -0.31 -13.36
C TYR A 107 9.07 0.75 -14.47
N ILE A 108 7.84 1.24 -14.72
CA ILE A 108 7.60 2.28 -15.72
C ILE A 108 8.14 3.65 -15.27
N LEU A 109 7.99 3.98 -13.99
CA LEU A 109 8.45 5.26 -13.42
C LEU A 109 9.95 5.26 -13.11
N ARG A 110 10.57 4.09 -13.05
CA ARG A 110 11.99 3.93 -12.83
C ARG A 110 12.78 4.50 -14.02
N THR A 111 13.61 5.48 -13.73
CA THR A 111 14.53 6.05 -14.72
C THR A 111 15.97 5.70 -14.32
N PRO A 112 16.94 5.71 -15.26
CA PRO A 112 18.33 5.34 -14.94
C PRO A 112 18.94 6.09 -13.75
N GLY A 113 18.56 7.37 -13.51
CA GLY A 113 19.04 8.14 -12.36
C GLY A 113 18.26 7.95 -11.05
N ALA A 114 17.08 7.27 -11.07
CA ALA A 114 16.27 6.98 -9.89
C ALA A 114 16.43 5.54 -9.40
N ARG A 115 17.24 4.71 -10.07
CA ARG A 115 17.36 3.27 -9.76
C ARG A 115 17.55 3.03 -8.26
N ASP A 116 18.49 3.68 -7.64
CA ASP A 116 18.85 3.44 -6.24
C ASP A 116 17.80 3.91 -5.22
N SER A 117 16.87 4.78 -5.63
CA SER A 117 15.89 5.39 -4.71
C SER A 117 14.50 4.76 -4.75
N VAL A 118 14.19 4.00 -5.81
CA VAL A 118 12.85 3.43 -6.03
C VAL A 118 12.87 1.93 -6.34
N ASP A 119 14.01 1.30 -6.23
CA ASP A 119 14.14 -0.13 -6.49
C ASP A 119 13.44 -0.94 -5.39
N VAL A 120 12.43 -1.68 -5.80
CA VAL A 120 11.75 -2.67 -4.98
C VAL A 120 12.20 -4.07 -5.38
N LEU A 121 12.08 -5.01 -4.45
CA LEU A 121 12.60 -6.37 -4.64
C LEU A 121 12.04 -7.06 -5.88
N SER A 122 10.77 -6.82 -6.23
CA SER A 122 10.14 -7.36 -7.45
C SER A 122 10.81 -6.88 -8.74
N VAL A 123 11.26 -5.61 -8.79
CA VAL A 123 11.98 -5.03 -9.92
C VAL A 123 13.39 -5.58 -9.99
N VAL A 124 14.06 -5.70 -8.84
CA VAL A 124 15.41 -6.29 -8.77
C VAL A 124 15.41 -7.75 -9.24
N ILE A 125 14.41 -8.55 -8.85
CA ILE A 125 14.24 -9.93 -9.34
C ILE A 125 14.10 -9.95 -10.86
N PHE A 126 13.29 -9.05 -11.41
CA PHE A 126 13.10 -8.94 -12.85
C PHE A 126 14.41 -8.62 -13.58
N ASP A 127 15.18 -7.65 -13.09
CA ASP A 127 16.47 -7.28 -13.68
C ASP A 127 17.47 -8.43 -13.62
N GLN A 128 17.51 -9.19 -12.52
CA GLN A 128 18.39 -10.36 -12.41
C GLN A 128 18.06 -11.42 -13.47
N ILE A 129 16.79 -11.58 -13.85
CA ILE A 129 16.41 -12.53 -14.91
C ILE A 129 16.74 -11.99 -16.30
N PHE A 130 16.29 -10.76 -16.59
CA PHE A 130 16.23 -10.24 -17.97
C PHE A 130 17.44 -9.37 -18.35
N GLU A 131 18.02 -8.60 -17.42
CA GLU A 131 19.21 -7.79 -17.69
C GLU A 131 20.50 -8.58 -17.41
N PHE A 132 20.58 -9.26 -16.26
CA PHE A 132 21.83 -9.93 -15.82
C PHE A 132 21.88 -11.42 -16.15
N HIS A 133 20.78 -12.01 -16.63
CA HIS A 133 20.68 -13.44 -17.00
C HIS A 133 21.03 -14.41 -15.85
N ASN A 134 20.88 -13.97 -14.61
CA ASN A 134 21.17 -14.71 -13.38
C ASN A 134 19.90 -15.41 -12.82
N ALA A 135 19.28 -16.31 -13.58
CA ALA A 135 18.02 -16.96 -13.21
C ALA A 135 18.08 -17.69 -11.87
N GLY A 136 19.20 -18.31 -11.51
CA GLY A 136 19.37 -19.00 -10.22
C GLY A 136 19.31 -18.04 -9.04
N TYR A 137 19.99 -16.89 -9.13
CA TYR A 137 19.97 -15.87 -8.09
C TYR A 137 18.58 -15.22 -7.97
N ALA A 138 17.96 -14.88 -9.09
CA ALA A 138 16.61 -14.34 -9.13
C ALA A 138 15.57 -15.29 -8.49
N SER A 139 15.68 -16.60 -8.76
CA SER A 139 14.81 -17.61 -8.15
C SER A 139 14.98 -17.70 -6.64
N ALA A 140 16.21 -17.59 -6.13
CA ALA A 140 16.47 -17.55 -4.71
C ALA A 140 15.86 -16.31 -4.04
N MET A 141 15.98 -15.12 -4.68
CA MET A 141 15.37 -13.89 -4.19
C MET A 141 13.83 -13.97 -4.21
N ALA A 142 13.23 -14.54 -5.27
CA ALA A 142 11.79 -14.74 -5.36
C ALA A 142 11.28 -15.69 -4.27
N PHE A 143 12.02 -16.75 -3.97
CA PHE A 143 11.69 -17.68 -2.88
C PHE A 143 11.77 -17.00 -1.52
N MET A 144 12.81 -16.21 -1.26
CA MET A 144 12.92 -15.44 -0.01
C MET A 144 11.77 -14.44 0.14
N LEU A 145 11.39 -13.74 -0.95
CA LEU A 145 10.25 -12.84 -0.94
C LEU A 145 8.95 -13.59 -0.63
N PHE A 146 8.74 -14.75 -1.22
CA PHE A 146 7.58 -15.61 -0.94
C PHE A 146 7.51 -16.01 0.53
N VAL A 147 8.63 -16.47 1.11
CA VAL A 147 8.69 -16.84 2.55
C VAL A 147 8.44 -15.64 3.43
N ALA A 148 8.98 -14.46 3.10
CA ALA A 148 8.76 -13.22 3.86
C ALA A 148 7.27 -12.82 3.85
N ILE A 149 6.61 -12.85 2.69
CA ILE A 149 5.17 -12.54 2.57
C ILE A 149 4.34 -13.57 3.36
N LEU A 150 4.68 -14.84 3.26
CA LEU A 150 4.03 -15.91 4.04
C LEU A 150 4.14 -15.64 5.55
N ALA A 151 5.34 -15.38 6.04
CA ALA A 151 5.56 -15.10 7.46
C ALA A 151 4.77 -13.87 7.93
N LEU A 152 4.81 -12.76 7.16
CA LEU A 152 4.05 -11.56 7.45
C LEU A 152 2.53 -11.78 7.42
N THR A 153 2.06 -12.72 6.61
CA THR A 153 0.63 -13.05 6.52
C THR A 153 0.18 -13.95 7.67
N PHE A 154 0.98 -14.96 8.02
CA PHE A 154 0.60 -15.92 9.07
C PHE A 154 0.73 -15.37 10.49
N LEU A 155 1.71 -14.51 10.76
CA LEU A 155 1.93 -13.96 12.10
C LEU A 155 0.69 -13.27 12.69
N PRO A 156 0.07 -12.28 12.01
CA PRO A 156 -1.09 -11.61 12.56
C PRO A 156 -2.35 -12.49 12.55
N VAL A 157 -2.51 -13.40 11.59
CA VAL A 157 -3.65 -14.34 11.55
C VAL A 157 -3.63 -15.26 12.77
N SER A 158 -2.47 -15.76 13.16
CA SER A 158 -2.33 -16.60 14.36
C SER A 158 -2.72 -15.86 15.64
N TYR A 159 -2.38 -14.57 15.76
CA TYR A 159 -2.76 -13.75 16.91
C TYR A 159 -4.27 -13.52 16.99
N THR A 160 -4.95 -13.26 15.88
CA THR A 160 -6.40 -13.01 15.86
C THR A 160 -7.22 -14.26 16.17
N HIS A 161 -6.77 -15.45 15.74
CA HIS A 161 -7.45 -16.71 16.06
C HIS A 161 -7.23 -17.16 17.52
N LEU A 162 -6.13 -16.77 18.14
CA LEU A 162 -5.84 -17.13 19.54
C LEU A 162 -6.50 -16.20 20.57
N THR A 163 -6.85 -14.96 20.17
CA THR A 163 -7.37 -13.94 21.10
C THR A 163 -8.88 -13.72 21.02
N LEU A 164 -9.59 -14.34 20.08
CA LEU A 164 -11.04 -14.36 20.10
C LEU A 164 -11.49 -15.48 21.06
N PRO A 165 -12.01 -15.15 22.27
CA PRO A 165 -12.66 -16.16 23.06
C PRO A 165 -13.86 -16.65 22.26
N THR A 166 -13.89 -17.96 21.97
CA THR A 166 -15.10 -18.64 21.55
C THR A 166 -16.13 -18.45 22.66
N THR A 167 -16.87 -17.38 22.63
CA THR A 167 -18.11 -17.25 23.39
C THR A 167 -19.05 -18.30 22.83
N ARG A 168 -18.95 -19.50 23.40
CA ARG A 168 -20.04 -20.46 23.33
C ARG A 168 -21.22 -19.82 24.05
N LEU A 169 -22.25 -19.45 23.31
CA LEU A 169 -23.61 -19.36 23.82
C LEU A 169 -24.12 -20.74 24.16
#